data_519bd8a95065830d71f8cd56f19dc819
#
_entry.id   519bd8a95065830d71f8cd56f19dc819
#
_cell.length_a   1.000
_cell.length_b   1.000
_cell.length_c   1.000
_cell.angle_alpha   90.00
_cell.angle_beta   90.00
_cell.angle_gamma   90.00
#
_symmetry.space_group_name_H-M   'P 1'
#
loop_
_entity.id
_entity.type
_entity.pdbx_description
1 polymer ?
#
loop_
_entity_poly.entity_id
_entity_poly.type
_entity_poly.pdbx_seq_one_letter_code
_entity_poly.pdbx_strand_id
1 'polypeptide(L)'
;MDNIPPHTVAWKPCGFVTYAIGPMGGSRAAVQLRIFTGGMGMIAVPTGTAIPQAHETLDESGNTEDNKLKEELDVTLKQVYWAARALKSYSGNNPAPNWAPS
;
A
#
# COMPACT_ATOMS: atom_id res chain seq x y z
N MET A 1 -4.16 12.64 -4.25
CA MET A 1 -2.69 12.85 -4.11
C MET A 1 -2.13 13.95 -5.00
N ASP A 2 -2.91 14.48 -5.94
CA ASP A 2 -2.41 15.50 -6.87
C ASP A 2 -1.92 16.79 -6.19
N ASN A 3 -2.50 17.13 -5.04
CA ASN A 3 -2.17 18.34 -4.31
C ASN A 3 -1.10 18.15 -3.24
N ILE A 4 -0.54 16.95 -3.13
CA ILE A 4 0.47 16.63 -2.12
C ILE A 4 1.87 16.77 -2.73
N PRO A 5 2.71 17.67 -2.23
CA PRO A 5 4.08 17.78 -2.73
C PRO A 5 4.84 16.46 -2.53
N PRO A 6 5.65 16.02 -3.51
CA PRO A 6 6.38 14.75 -3.39
C PRO A 6 7.26 14.65 -2.13
N HIS A 7 7.86 15.73 -1.68
CA HIS A 7 8.73 15.70 -0.50
C HIS A 7 7.99 15.34 0.80
N THR A 8 6.64 15.44 0.84
CA THR A 8 5.88 15.06 2.02
C THR A 8 5.62 13.56 2.11
N VAL A 9 5.69 12.84 0.99
CA VAL A 9 5.43 11.39 0.94
C VAL A 9 6.66 10.57 0.57
N ALA A 10 7.75 11.22 0.14
CA ALA A 10 8.98 10.52 -0.21
C ALA A 10 9.50 9.69 0.97
N TRP A 11 9.97 8.49 0.68
CA TRP A 11 10.47 7.52 1.64
C TRP A 11 9.40 6.97 2.61
N LYS A 12 8.12 7.27 2.39
CA LYS A 12 7.04 6.71 3.19
C LYS A 12 6.69 5.32 2.67
N PRO A 13 6.58 4.31 3.54
CA PRO A 13 6.11 3.00 3.10
C PRO A 13 4.61 3.02 2.83
N CYS A 14 4.18 2.24 1.85
CA CYS A 14 2.76 2.13 1.53
C CYS A 14 2.41 0.70 1.13
N GLY A 15 1.17 0.33 1.32
CA GLY A 15 0.61 -0.91 0.84
C GLY A 15 -0.68 -0.61 0.10
N PHE A 16 -1.19 -1.60 -0.65
CA PHE A 16 -2.37 -1.41 -1.47
C PHE A 16 -3.45 -2.42 -1.13
N VAL A 17 -4.67 -1.91 -1.01
CA VAL A 17 -5.87 -2.73 -0.95
C VAL A 17 -6.76 -2.24 -2.07
N THR A 18 -7.05 -3.10 -3.03
CA THR A 18 -7.93 -2.77 -4.15
C THR A 18 -9.16 -3.66 -4.12
N TYR A 19 -10.23 -3.19 -4.71
CA TYR A 19 -11.46 -3.94 -4.77
C TYR A 19 -12.19 -3.66 -6.08
N ALA A 20 -13.00 -4.61 -6.50
CA ALA A 20 -13.82 -4.46 -7.71
C ALA A 20 -14.98 -5.45 -7.65
N ILE A 21 -15.99 -5.19 -8.47
CA ILE A 21 -17.09 -6.14 -8.66
C ILE A 21 -16.61 -7.37 -9.46
N GLY A 22 -15.66 -7.16 -10.38
CA GLY A 22 -15.13 -8.24 -11.20
C GLY A 22 -14.20 -9.20 -10.46
N PRO A 23 -13.82 -10.31 -11.09
CA PRO A 23 -13.06 -11.38 -10.44
C PRO A 23 -11.60 -11.03 -10.15
N MET A 24 -11.05 -9.99 -10.76
CA MET A 24 -9.65 -9.64 -10.60
C MET A 24 -9.36 -8.69 -9.43
N GLY A 25 -10.42 -8.25 -8.73
CA GLY A 25 -10.24 -7.46 -7.50
C GLY A 25 -9.52 -6.13 -7.66
N GLY A 26 -9.49 -5.58 -8.87
CA GLY A 26 -8.77 -4.33 -9.09
C GLY A 26 -7.28 -4.50 -9.24
N SER A 27 -6.79 -5.68 -9.65
CA SER A 27 -5.37 -5.96 -9.80
C SER A 27 -4.66 -4.98 -10.74
N ARG A 28 -5.32 -4.57 -11.82
CA ARG A 28 -4.74 -3.59 -12.75
C ARG A 28 -4.56 -2.23 -12.10
N ALA A 29 -5.54 -1.82 -11.28
CA ALA A 29 -5.44 -0.57 -10.53
C ALA A 29 -4.27 -0.61 -9.55
N ALA A 30 -4.02 -1.77 -8.93
CA ALA A 30 -2.89 -1.94 -8.02
C ALA A 30 -1.56 -1.74 -8.73
N VAL A 31 -1.41 -2.26 -9.95
CA VAL A 31 -0.19 -2.06 -10.75
C VAL A 31 0.02 -0.59 -11.05
N GLN A 32 -1.04 0.11 -11.47
CA GLN A 32 -0.96 1.55 -11.77
C GLN A 32 -0.63 2.37 -10.53
N LEU A 33 -1.19 2.01 -9.37
CA LEU A 33 -0.90 2.69 -8.10
C LEU A 33 0.56 2.51 -7.70
N ARG A 34 1.15 1.32 -7.92
CA ARG A 34 2.56 1.09 -7.62
C ARG A 34 3.46 2.00 -8.46
N ILE A 35 3.14 2.16 -9.73
CA ILE A 35 3.90 3.05 -10.63
C ILE A 35 3.76 4.50 -10.15
N PHE A 36 2.55 4.94 -9.83
CA PHE A 36 2.28 6.30 -9.40
C PHE A 36 3.00 6.62 -8.08
N THR A 37 2.87 5.75 -7.08
CA THR A 37 3.49 5.99 -5.78
C THR A 37 5.01 5.93 -5.84
N GLY A 38 5.57 5.06 -6.70
CA GLY A 38 7.01 5.05 -6.96
C GLY A 38 7.49 6.38 -7.53
N GLY A 39 6.71 6.97 -8.45
CA GLY A 39 7.01 8.28 -9.01
C GLY A 39 6.95 9.40 -7.97
N MET A 40 6.20 9.22 -6.89
CA MET A 40 6.12 10.15 -5.78
C MET A 40 7.23 9.93 -4.73
N GLY A 41 8.08 8.93 -4.91
CA GLY A 41 9.14 8.62 -3.98
C GLY A 41 8.74 7.72 -2.82
N MET A 42 7.57 7.13 -2.84
CA MET A 42 7.11 6.19 -1.81
C MET A 42 7.70 4.80 -2.03
N ILE A 43 7.74 4.02 -0.97
CA ILE A 43 8.23 2.64 -1.02
C ILE A 43 7.05 1.69 -0.83
N ALA A 44 6.70 0.93 -1.86
CA ALA A 44 5.60 -0.03 -1.80
C ALA A 44 6.09 -1.34 -1.16
N VAL A 45 5.33 -1.86 -0.19
CA VAL A 45 5.65 -3.15 0.42
C VAL A 45 5.32 -4.29 -0.56
N PRO A 46 5.95 -5.47 -0.39
CA PRO A 46 5.81 -6.56 -1.37
C PRO A 46 4.38 -7.07 -1.56
N THR A 47 3.60 -7.15 -0.49
CA THR A 47 2.27 -7.75 -0.54
C THR A 47 1.20 -6.68 -0.70
N GLY A 48 0.24 -6.95 -1.58
CA GLY A 48 -0.98 -6.17 -1.70
C GLY A 48 -2.18 -7.09 -1.58
N THR A 49 -3.33 -6.53 -1.32
CA THR A 49 -4.58 -7.28 -1.21
C THR A 49 -5.54 -6.82 -2.30
N ALA A 50 -6.02 -7.76 -3.12
CA ALA A 50 -7.04 -7.51 -4.12
C ALA A 50 -8.31 -8.24 -3.70
N ILE A 51 -9.43 -7.51 -3.61
CA ILE A 51 -10.72 -8.06 -3.17
C ILE A 51 -11.60 -8.23 -4.40
N PRO A 52 -11.68 -9.46 -4.97
CA PRO A 52 -12.56 -9.72 -6.11
C PRO A 52 -14.01 -9.79 -5.64
N GLN A 53 -14.92 -9.43 -6.54
CA GLN A 53 -16.36 -9.56 -6.27
C GLN A 53 -16.72 -8.99 -4.89
N ALA A 54 -16.31 -7.75 -4.65
CA ALA A 54 -16.41 -7.13 -3.32
C ALA A 54 -17.84 -7.17 -2.74
N HIS A 55 -18.86 -7.10 -3.61
CA HIS A 55 -20.26 -7.15 -3.18
C HIS A 55 -20.66 -8.52 -2.61
N GLU A 56 -19.90 -9.58 -2.91
CA GLU A 56 -20.14 -10.93 -2.39
C GLU A 56 -19.17 -11.26 -1.26
N THR A 57 -17.96 -10.73 -1.34
CA THR A 57 -16.88 -11.05 -0.39
C THR A 57 -17.03 -10.30 0.92
N LEU A 58 -17.54 -9.07 0.86
CA LEU A 58 -17.73 -8.21 2.04
C LEU A 58 -19.21 -8.04 2.35
N ASP A 59 -19.55 -7.96 3.63
CA ASP A 59 -20.90 -7.62 4.07
C ASP A 59 -21.09 -6.10 4.13
N GLU A 60 -22.26 -5.64 4.57
CA GLU A 60 -22.60 -4.21 4.65
C GLU A 60 -21.70 -3.44 5.62
N SER A 61 -21.12 -4.14 6.60
CA SER A 61 -20.21 -3.54 7.58
C SER A 61 -18.74 -3.65 7.15
N GLY A 62 -18.46 -4.21 5.97
CA GLY A 62 -17.10 -4.39 5.49
C GLY A 62 -16.41 -5.63 6.04
N ASN A 63 -17.12 -6.53 6.69
CA ASN A 63 -16.55 -7.76 7.22
C ASN A 63 -16.60 -8.88 6.19
N THR A 64 -15.72 -9.87 6.32
CA THR A 64 -15.66 -11.01 5.42
C THR A 64 -15.45 -12.31 6.19
N GLU A 65 -15.96 -13.39 5.62
CA GLU A 65 -15.70 -14.76 6.10
C GLU A 65 -14.46 -15.36 5.43
N ASP A 66 -13.88 -14.69 4.44
CA ASP A 66 -12.74 -15.20 3.69
C ASP A 66 -11.46 -15.07 4.52
N ASN A 67 -11.00 -16.19 5.07
CA ASN A 67 -9.81 -16.23 5.92
C ASN A 67 -8.52 -15.89 5.15
N LYS A 68 -8.46 -16.24 3.87
CA LYS A 68 -7.31 -15.92 3.03
C LYS A 68 -7.20 -14.42 2.83
N LEU A 69 -8.32 -13.75 2.62
CA LEU A 69 -8.35 -12.30 2.48
C LEU A 69 -7.89 -11.61 3.77
N LYS A 70 -8.39 -12.10 4.92
CA LYS A 70 -7.96 -11.57 6.23
C LYS A 70 -6.47 -11.73 6.43
N GLU A 71 -5.92 -12.89 6.06
CA GLU A 71 -4.50 -13.17 6.20
C GLU A 71 -3.65 -12.26 5.32
N GLU A 72 -4.05 -12.08 4.04
CA GLU A 72 -3.34 -11.20 3.12
C GLU A 72 -3.31 -9.75 3.61
N LEU A 73 -4.45 -9.28 4.13
CA LEU A 73 -4.54 -7.94 4.68
C LEU A 73 -3.64 -7.78 5.91
N ASP A 74 -3.64 -8.76 6.79
CA ASP A 74 -2.80 -8.75 7.99
C ASP A 74 -1.32 -8.72 7.62
N VAL A 75 -0.90 -9.51 6.66
CA VAL A 75 0.48 -9.53 6.17
C VAL A 75 0.87 -8.18 5.59
N THR A 76 -0.01 -7.58 4.77
CA THR A 76 0.25 -6.26 4.19
C THR A 76 0.44 -5.20 5.27
N LEU A 77 -0.43 -5.19 6.28
CA LEU A 77 -0.35 -4.23 7.38
C LEU A 77 0.94 -4.43 8.19
N LYS A 78 1.32 -5.66 8.44
CA LYS A 78 2.57 -5.97 9.16
C LYS A 78 3.80 -5.51 8.37
N GLN A 79 3.78 -5.68 7.06
CA GLN A 79 4.88 -5.21 6.21
C GLN A 79 5.00 -3.69 6.24
N VAL A 80 3.89 -2.97 6.16
CA VAL A 80 3.90 -1.51 6.24
C VAL A 80 4.43 -1.05 7.60
N TYR A 81 3.95 -1.66 8.65
CA TYR A 81 4.38 -1.33 10.01
C TYR A 81 5.88 -1.56 10.21
N TRP A 82 6.36 -2.72 9.77
CA TRP A 82 7.79 -3.05 9.88
C TRP A 82 8.65 -2.05 9.09
N ALA A 83 8.26 -1.75 7.86
CA ALA A 83 9.00 -0.81 7.02
C ALA A 83 8.99 0.60 7.62
N ALA A 84 7.84 1.02 8.16
CA ALA A 84 7.72 2.34 8.79
C ALA A 84 8.65 2.45 10.00
N ARG A 85 8.71 1.42 10.83
CA ARG A 85 9.60 1.42 11.99
C ARG A 85 11.07 1.40 11.60
N ALA A 86 11.42 0.58 10.61
CA ALA A 86 12.80 0.49 10.14
C ALA A 86 13.29 1.82 9.57
N LEU A 87 12.48 2.44 8.73
CA LEU A 87 12.83 3.72 8.12
C LEU A 87 12.90 4.83 9.17
N LYS A 88 11.96 4.87 10.11
CA LYS A 88 11.96 5.87 11.17
C LYS A 88 13.19 5.72 12.08
N SER A 89 13.50 4.50 12.46
CA SER A 89 14.62 4.22 13.35
C SER A 89 15.95 4.58 12.72
N TYR A 90 16.16 4.17 11.49
CA TYR A 90 17.43 4.45 10.80
C TYR A 90 17.59 5.94 10.45
N SER A 91 16.52 6.57 9.97
CA SER A 91 16.57 7.97 9.54
C SER A 91 16.75 8.95 10.71
N GLY A 92 16.51 8.51 11.94
CA GLY A 92 16.74 9.35 13.11
C GLY A 92 18.20 9.80 13.25
N ASN A 93 19.14 8.92 12.89
CA ASN A 93 20.59 9.23 12.93
C ASN A 93 21.20 9.27 11.53
N ASN A 94 20.46 8.94 10.50
CA ASN A 94 20.94 8.85 9.12
C ASN A 94 19.87 9.46 8.22
N PRO A 95 19.89 10.78 8.01
CA PRO A 95 18.86 11.42 7.19
C PRO A 95 18.76 10.78 5.80
N ALA A 96 17.53 10.58 5.33
CA ALA A 96 17.31 10.00 4.03
C ALA A 96 17.91 10.90 2.93
N PRO A 97 18.48 10.31 1.87
CA PRO A 97 18.94 11.09 0.73
C PRO A 97 17.77 11.77 0.04
N ASN A 98 18.05 12.80 -0.75
CA ASN A 98 17.03 13.46 -1.53
C ASN A 98 16.34 12.43 -2.43
N TRP A 99 15.01 12.52 -2.53
CA TRP A 99 14.24 11.56 -3.34
C TRP A 99 14.48 11.73 -4.84
N ALA A 100 14.98 12.91 -5.26
CA ALA A 100 15.31 13.20 -6.64
C ALA A 100 16.61 14.00 -6.70
N PRO A 101 17.37 13.90 -7.81
CA PRO A 101 18.55 14.72 -8.00
C PRO A 101 18.19 16.20 -8.01
N SER A 102 19.02 17.01 -7.38
CA SER A 102 18.82 18.46 -7.36
C SER A 102 19.30 19.10 -8.66
#